data_b65462bb4d13230439c9000e29294424
#
_entry.id   b65462bb4d13230439c9000e29294424
#
_cell.length_a   1.000
_cell.length_b   1.000
_cell.length_c   1.000
_cell.angle_alpha   90.00
_cell.angle_beta   90.00
_cell.angle_gamma   90.00
#
_symmetry.space_group_name_H-M   'P 1'
#
loop_
_entity.id
_entity.type
_entity.pdbx_description
1 polymer ?
#
loop_
_entity_poly.entity_id
_entity_poly.type
_entity_poly.pdbx_seq_one_letter_code
_entity_poly.pdbx_strand_id
1 'polypeptide(L)'
;LEEYAMAELGLKCEPCSNQVIHRDRYARLATTLALIASSIEKFAVQVRHLQRTEVYECEEYFAKGQKGSSAMPHKRNPILTENITGLARMIRAYAVPAMENVALWHERDISHSSTERFWLPDAFITTDFMLHRMNSVIANLTVMPENMMKNLNLTGGLVFSQRVLLELPLAGVSREDAYRIIQRNAMKVW
;
A
#
# COMPACT_ATOMS: atom_id res chain seq x y z
N LEU A 1 34.52 25.15 10.58
CA LEU A 1 34.61 24.17 9.48
C LEU A 1 33.22 23.58 9.15
N GLU A 2 32.46 23.14 10.18
CA GLU A 2 31.12 22.56 10.01
C GLU A 2 30.16 23.53 9.33
N GLU A 3 30.04 24.75 9.85
CA GLU A 3 29.17 25.78 9.28
C GLU A 3 29.49 26.07 7.81
N TYR A 4 30.79 26.15 7.47
CA TYR A 4 31.20 26.33 6.09
C TYR A 4 30.79 25.17 5.20
N ALA A 5 31.05 23.94 5.64
CA ALA A 5 30.70 22.74 4.88
C ALA A 5 29.17 22.60 4.70
N MET A 6 28.41 22.91 5.73
CA MET A 6 26.95 22.86 5.65
C MET A 6 26.38 23.94 4.73
N ALA A 7 26.97 25.15 4.75
CA ALA A 7 26.57 26.21 3.82
C ALA A 7 26.81 25.83 2.36
N GLU A 8 27.97 25.23 2.03
CA GLU A 8 28.29 24.75 0.69
C GLU A 8 27.31 23.65 0.21
N LEU A 9 26.81 22.82 1.15
CA LEU A 9 25.85 21.76 0.86
C LEU A 9 24.39 22.21 0.90
N GLY A 10 24.11 23.48 1.23
CA GLY A 10 22.75 23.97 1.43
C GLY A 10 22.04 23.35 2.64
N LEU A 11 22.77 22.84 3.61
CA LEU A 11 22.26 22.21 4.83
C LEU A 11 22.45 23.09 6.06
N LYS A 12 21.86 22.69 7.18
CA LYS A 12 22.04 23.33 8.49
C LYS A 12 22.88 22.43 9.41
N CYS A 13 23.68 23.06 10.26
CA CYS A 13 24.38 22.37 11.32
C CYS A 13 23.40 21.74 12.31
N GLU A 14 23.79 20.60 12.90
CA GLU A 14 23.08 20.02 14.02
C GLU A 14 23.29 20.89 15.27
N PRO A 15 22.21 21.41 15.89
CA PRO A 15 22.37 22.35 17.02
C PRO A 15 23.04 21.72 18.26
N CYS A 16 22.90 20.40 18.43
CA CYS A 16 23.48 19.70 19.57
C CYS A 16 23.79 18.26 19.18
N SER A 17 25.07 17.96 19.06
CA SER A 17 25.52 16.58 18.84
C SER A 17 26.88 16.36 19.53
N ASN A 18 27.20 15.08 19.75
CA ASN A 18 28.54 14.63 20.11
C ASN A 18 29.22 14.00 18.88
N GLN A 19 29.90 12.90 19.04
CA GLN A 19 30.54 12.20 17.91
C GLN A 19 29.53 11.59 16.91
N VAL A 20 28.29 11.34 17.31
CA VAL A 20 27.21 10.82 16.46
C VAL A 20 25.97 11.68 16.61
N ILE A 21 25.24 11.82 15.50
CA ILE A 21 23.94 12.45 15.50
C ILE A 21 22.92 11.51 16.14
N HIS A 22 21.92 12.06 16.84
CA HIS A 22 20.87 11.29 17.49
C HIS A 22 20.12 10.40 16.50
N ARG A 23 19.89 9.14 16.89
CA ARG A 23 19.34 8.10 16.03
C ARG A 23 17.82 8.17 15.85
N ASP A 24 17.11 8.97 16.62
CA ASP A 24 15.70 9.26 16.42
C ASP A 24 15.39 9.80 15.02
N ARG A 25 16.31 10.55 14.41
CA ARG A 25 16.20 11.02 13.02
C ARG A 25 16.21 9.88 12.03
N TYR A 26 17.08 8.90 12.25
CA TYR A 26 17.14 7.69 11.44
C TYR A 26 15.93 6.78 11.66
N ALA A 27 15.47 6.67 12.90
CA ALA A 27 14.22 5.96 13.22
C ALA A 27 13.00 6.61 12.52
N ARG A 28 12.93 7.94 12.50
CA ARG A 28 11.90 8.67 11.75
C ARG A 28 11.97 8.38 10.26
N LEU A 29 13.16 8.34 9.68
CA LEU A 29 13.34 7.99 8.27
C LEU A 29 12.86 6.57 7.99
N ALA A 30 13.32 5.59 8.77
CA ALA A 30 12.93 4.19 8.62
C ALA A 30 11.41 3.97 8.76
N THR A 31 10.78 4.61 9.75
CA THR A 31 9.32 4.53 9.93
C THR A 31 8.55 5.21 8.80
N THR A 32 9.08 6.28 8.23
CA THR A 32 8.50 6.93 7.04
C THR A 32 8.55 6.00 5.83
N LEU A 33 9.70 5.34 5.57
CA LEU A 33 9.79 4.34 4.51
C LEU A 33 8.84 3.16 4.74
N ALA A 34 8.68 2.72 5.99
CA ALA A 34 7.72 1.67 6.35
C ALA A 34 6.26 2.08 6.07
N LEU A 35 5.89 3.33 6.31
CA LEU A 35 4.56 3.87 5.96
C LEU A 35 4.37 3.93 4.44
N ILE A 36 5.37 4.38 3.70
CA ILE A 36 5.33 4.40 2.22
C ILE A 36 5.13 2.97 1.69
N ALA A 37 5.93 2.02 2.17
CA ALA A 37 5.81 0.62 1.77
C ALA A 37 4.44 0.02 2.10
N SER A 38 3.85 0.36 3.25
CA SER A 38 2.52 -0.09 3.66
C SER A 38 1.42 0.51 2.76
N SER A 39 1.59 1.76 2.32
CA SER A 39 0.67 2.39 1.38
C SER A 39 0.74 1.74 -0.01
N ILE A 40 1.93 1.43 -0.49
CA ILE A 40 2.13 0.72 -1.76
C ILE A 40 1.53 -0.69 -1.67
N GLU A 41 1.75 -1.40 -0.56
CA GLU A 41 1.16 -2.73 -0.32
C GLU A 41 -0.37 -2.69 -0.38
N LYS A 42 -1.01 -1.66 0.16
CA LYS A 42 -2.47 -1.49 0.08
C LYS A 42 -2.97 -1.53 -1.37
N PHE A 43 -2.31 -0.82 -2.28
CA PHE A 43 -2.65 -0.86 -3.70
C PHE A 43 -2.36 -2.23 -4.33
N ALA A 44 -1.21 -2.83 -4.01
CA ALA A 44 -0.85 -4.15 -4.49
C ALA A 44 -1.88 -5.22 -4.09
N VAL A 45 -2.32 -5.21 -2.84
CA VAL A 45 -3.36 -6.11 -2.33
C VAL A 45 -4.69 -5.86 -3.04
N GLN A 46 -5.05 -4.61 -3.32
CA GLN A 46 -6.27 -4.28 -4.07
C GLN A 46 -6.23 -4.87 -5.49
N VAL A 47 -5.14 -4.71 -6.22
CA VAL A 47 -4.98 -5.31 -7.55
C VAL A 47 -5.13 -6.84 -7.48
N ARG A 48 -4.50 -7.49 -6.50
CA ARG A 48 -4.62 -8.94 -6.29
C ARG A 48 -6.06 -9.38 -6.02
N HIS A 49 -6.82 -8.60 -5.25
CA HIS A 49 -8.25 -8.88 -5.01
C HIS A 49 -9.09 -8.74 -6.29
N LEU A 50 -8.83 -7.72 -7.08
CA LEU A 50 -9.55 -7.48 -8.32
C LEU A 50 -9.19 -8.50 -9.42
N GLN A 51 -8.01 -9.12 -9.36
CA GLN A 51 -7.56 -10.14 -10.31
C GLN A 51 -8.09 -11.55 -10.01
N ARG A 52 -8.70 -11.78 -8.84
CA ARG A 52 -9.29 -13.10 -8.54
C ARG A 52 -10.30 -13.50 -9.61
N THR A 53 -10.35 -14.79 -9.93
CA THR A 53 -11.23 -15.35 -10.98
C THR A 53 -12.70 -14.97 -10.77
N GLU A 54 -13.16 -14.91 -9.53
CA GLU A 54 -14.55 -14.60 -9.16
C GLU A 54 -14.89 -13.12 -9.36
N VAL A 55 -13.89 -12.24 -9.33
CA VAL A 55 -14.03 -10.78 -9.48
C VAL A 55 -13.64 -10.36 -10.88
N TYR A 56 -12.41 -10.59 -11.25
CA TYR A 56 -11.77 -10.37 -12.55
C TYR A 56 -12.09 -9.01 -13.19
N GLU A 57 -11.93 -7.96 -12.39
CA GLU A 57 -12.15 -6.58 -12.81
C GLU A 57 -10.90 -5.89 -13.33
N CYS A 58 -9.73 -6.41 -12.96
CA CYS A 58 -8.45 -6.04 -13.56
C CYS A 58 -7.45 -7.19 -13.48
N GLU A 59 -6.36 -7.10 -14.25
CA GLU A 59 -5.21 -7.99 -14.14
C GLU A 59 -3.91 -7.25 -14.40
N GLU A 60 -2.81 -7.77 -13.83
CA GLU A 60 -1.46 -7.35 -14.22
C GLU A 60 -1.24 -7.64 -15.71
N TYR A 61 -0.51 -6.75 -16.38
CA TYR A 61 -0.15 -6.96 -17.78
C TYR A 61 0.61 -8.28 -17.96
N PHE A 62 0.12 -9.09 -18.89
CA PHE A 62 0.72 -10.35 -19.25
C PHE A 62 1.29 -10.25 -20.67
N ALA A 63 2.61 -10.24 -20.80
CA ALA A 63 3.28 -10.05 -22.08
C ALA A 63 3.06 -11.24 -23.03
N LYS A 64 3.02 -10.94 -24.33
CA LYS A 64 2.95 -11.99 -25.36
C LYS A 64 4.16 -12.91 -25.25
N GLY A 65 3.93 -14.20 -25.06
CA GLY A 65 4.98 -15.21 -24.88
C GLY A 65 5.45 -15.39 -23.44
N GLN A 66 4.93 -14.62 -22.48
CA GLN A 66 5.19 -14.83 -21.06
C GLN A 66 4.60 -16.18 -20.62
N LYS A 67 5.35 -16.95 -19.83
CA LYS A 67 4.89 -18.22 -19.25
C LYS A 67 4.38 -17.96 -17.82
N GLY A 68 3.10 -18.20 -17.59
CA GLY A 68 2.51 -18.06 -16.25
C GLY A 68 2.75 -19.26 -15.35
N SER A 69 2.91 -20.46 -15.94
CA SER A 69 3.15 -21.70 -15.23
C SER A 69 3.76 -22.74 -16.17
N SER A 70 4.58 -23.63 -15.66
CA SER A 70 5.11 -24.76 -16.42
C SER A 70 4.06 -25.86 -16.68
N ALA A 71 3.04 -25.95 -15.83
CA ALA A 71 2.00 -27.00 -15.90
C ALA A 71 0.69 -26.51 -16.50
N MET A 72 0.34 -25.24 -16.32
CA MET A 72 -0.93 -24.65 -16.78
C MET A 72 -0.66 -23.38 -17.60
N PRO A 73 -0.63 -23.47 -18.95
CA PRO A 73 -0.24 -22.34 -19.82
C PRO A 73 -1.16 -21.11 -19.71
N HIS A 74 -2.41 -21.29 -19.30
CA HIS A 74 -3.40 -20.24 -19.13
C HIS A 74 -3.36 -19.54 -17.77
N LYS A 75 -2.56 -20.05 -16.81
CA LYS A 75 -2.49 -19.50 -15.44
C LYS A 75 -1.80 -18.15 -15.45
N ARG A 76 -2.48 -17.14 -14.90
CA ARG A 76 -1.99 -15.77 -14.76
C ARG A 76 -2.07 -15.36 -13.29
N ASN A 77 -0.92 -15.37 -12.62
CA ASN A 77 -0.83 -14.93 -11.23
C ASN A 77 -0.38 -13.47 -11.16
N PRO A 78 -0.84 -12.70 -10.17
CA PRO A 78 -0.40 -11.33 -9.91
C PRO A 78 0.98 -11.30 -9.22
N ILE A 79 2.01 -11.79 -9.92
CA ILE A 79 3.35 -12.01 -9.35
C ILE A 79 4.09 -10.74 -8.95
N LEU A 80 3.81 -9.62 -9.65
CA LEU A 80 4.47 -8.35 -9.35
C LEU A 80 3.92 -7.77 -8.04
N THR A 81 2.62 -7.77 -7.87
CA THR A 81 1.96 -7.29 -6.64
C THR A 81 2.15 -8.26 -5.46
N GLU A 82 2.27 -9.57 -5.71
CA GLU A 82 2.71 -10.53 -4.68
C GLU A 82 4.11 -10.21 -4.16
N ASN A 83 5.04 -9.93 -5.06
CA ASN A 83 6.40 -9.54 -4.71
C ASN A 83 6.42 -8.22 -3.91
N ILE A 84 5.68 -7.19 -4.35
CA ILE A 84 5.55 -5.91 -3.62
C ILE A 84 5.03 -6.15 -2.20
N THR A 85 4.01 -6.98 -2.04
CA THR A 85 3.45 -7.33 -0.72
C THR A 85 4.50 -7.99 0.18
N GLY A 86 5.35 -8.86 -0.37
CA GLY A 86 6.44 -9.48 0.38
C GLY A 86 7.51 -8.48 0.81
N LEU A 87 7.94 -7.60 -0.10
CA LEU A 87 8.97 -6.59 0.16
C LEU A 87 8.53 -5.54 1.21
N ALA A 88 7.26 -5.17 1.23
CA ALA A 88 6.73 -4.26 2.24
C ALA A 88 6.94 -4.77 3.67
N ARG A 89 6.89 -6.07 3.88
CA ARG A 89 7.17 -6.69 5.20
C ARG A 89 8.61 -6.45 5.63
N MET A 90 9.56 -6.54 4.70
CA MET A 90 10.98 -6.30 4.98
C MET A 90 11.22 -4.83 5.38
N ILE A 91 10.65 -3.88 4.66
CA ILE A 91 10.82 -2.46 4.99
C ILE A 91 10.21 -2.14 6.36
N ARG A 92 9.05 -2.71 6.70
CA ARG A 92 8.49 -2.55 8.06
C ARG A 92 9.38 -3.17 9.13
N ALA A 93 10.01 -4.31 8.84
CA ALA A 93 10.93 -4.94 9.78
C ALA A 93 12.16 -4.07 10.05
N TYR A 94 12.67 -3.34 9.07
CA TYR A 94 13.80 -2.42 9.23
C TYR A 94 13.53 -1.22 10.16
N ALA A 95 12.27 -0.86 10.36
CA ALA A 95 11.92 0.18 11.32
C ALA A 95 12.22 -0.23 12.78
N VAL A 96 12.20 -1.52 13.09
CA VAL A 96 12.46 -2.03 14.45
C VAL A 96 13.91 -1.77 14.88
N PRO A 97 14.95 -2.27 14.19
CA PRO A 97 16.33 -1.99 14.59
C PRO A 97 16.67 -0.50 14.50
N ALA A 98 16.03 0.26 13.62
CA ALA A 98 16.23 1.71 13.57
C ALA A 98 15.72 2.41 14.85
N MET A 99 14.59 1.97 15.40
CA MET A 99 14.06 2.48 16.68
C MET A 99 14.91 2.01 17.88
N GLU A 100 15.36 0.76 17.86
CA GLU A 100 16.22 0.22 18.92
C GLU A 100 17.60 0.94 18.99
N ASN A 101 18.06 1.49 17.88
CA ASN A 101 19.30 2.27 17.84
C ASN A 101 19.21 3.65 18.51
N VAL A 102 18.02 4.11 18.90
CA VAL A 102 17.86 5.41 19.59
C VAL A 102 18.51 5.39 20.97
N ALA A 103 18.36 4.30 21.69
CA ALA A 103 18.93 4.13 23.03
C ALA A 103 20.38 3.63 22.93
N LEU A 104 21.33 4.54 23.08
CA LEU A 104 22.76 4.24 23.14
C LEU A 104 23.28 4.39 24.58
N TRP A 105 24.39 3.70 24.91
CA TRP A 105 25.03 3.82 26.19
C TRP A 105 25.67 5.20 26.35
N HIS A 106 25.37 5.89 27.46
CA HIS A 106 25.83 7.24 27.76
C HIS A 106 25.59 8.16 26.56
N GLU A 107 26.64 8.72 26.02
CA GLU A 107 26.57 9.63 24.89
C GLU A 107 26.68 8.91 23.54
N ARG A 108 27.28 7.71 23.54
CA ARG A 108 27.56 6.95 22.34
C ARG A 108 28.05 5.53 22.64
N ASP A 109 27.59 4.57 21.86
CA ASP A 109 28.25 3.27 21.63
C ASP A 109 28.25 2.94 20.13
N ILE A 110 28.73 1.78 19.72
CA ILE A 110 28.86 1.39 18.31
C ILE A 110 27.78 0.40 17.87
N SER A 111 26.82 0.04 18.71
CA SER A 111 25.79 -0.96 18.42
C SER A 111 24.93 -0.60 17.22
N HIS A 112 24.57 0.68 17.07
CA HIS A 112 23.81 1.19 15.93
C HIS A 112 24.51 0.96 14.58
N SER A 113 25.83 1.08 14.53
CA SER A 113 26.60 0.96 13.29
C SER A 113 26.45 -0.43 12.65
N SER A 114 26.37 -1.49 13.46
CA SER A 114 26.19 -2.86 12.97
C SER A 114 24.89 -3.04 12.22
N THR A 115 23.80 -2.46 12.71
CA THR A 115 22.47 -2.62 12.12
C THR A 115 22.24 -1.66 10.96
N GLU A 116 22.73 -0.43 11.05
CA GLU A 116 22.56 0.60 10.01
C GLU A 116 23.21 0.23 8.67
N ARG A 117 24.28 -0.55 8.70
CA ARG A 117 24.94 -1.07 7.49
C ARG A 117 24.04 -1.97 6.65
N PHE A 118 23.06 -2.62 7.28
CA PHE A 118 22.09 -3.48 6.61
C PHE A 118 20.81 -2.74 6.29
N TRP A 119 20.09 -2.27 7.31
CA TRP A 119 18.75 -1.77 7.10
C TRP A 119 18.71 -0.47 6.27
N LEU A 120 19.71 0.42 6.41
CA LEU A 120 19.64 1.72 5.74
C LEU A 120 19.77 1.60 4.22
N PRO A 121 20.82 0.97 3.63
CA PRO A 121 20.89 0.79 2.19
C PRO A 121 19.74 -0.09 1.67
N ASP A 122 19.40 -1.18 2.36
CA ASP A 122 18.38 -2.11 1.91
C ASP A 122 16.99 -1.48 1.91
N ALA A 123 16.68 -0.64 2.90
CA ALA A 123 15.40 0.06 2.96
C ALA A 123 15.22 1.02 1.77
N PHE A 124 16.27 1.76 1.40
CA PHE A 124 16.21 2.66 0.24
C PHE A 124 16.12 1.90 -1.08
N ILE A 125 16.99 0.93 -1.31
CA ILE A 125 17.02 0.13 -2.53
C ILE A 125 15.68 -0.60 -2.72
N THR A 126 15.17 -1.20 -1.64
CA THR A 126 13.90 -1.95 -1.69
C THR A 126 12.72 -1.02 -1.92
N THR A 127 12.69 0.16 -1.29
CA THR A 127 11.60 1.14 -1.49
C THR A 127 11.60 1.66 -2.93
N ASP A 128 12.74 2.04 -3.47
CA ASP A 128 12.88 2.49 -4.86
C ASP A 128 12.42 1.41 -5.84
N PHE A 129 12.86 0.18 -5.64
CA PHE A 129 12.42 -0.96 -6.44
C PHE A 129 10.92 -1.20 -6.38
N MET A 130 10.30 -1.10 -5.18
CA MET A 130 8.86 -1.25 -5.01
C MET A 130 8.08 -0.15 -5.73
N LEU A 131 8.54 1.10 -5.64
CA LEU A 131 7.93 2.24 -6.33
C LEU A 131 7.99 2.07 -7.84
N HIS A 132 9.17 1.72 -8.37
CA HIS A 132 9.34 1.45 -9.80
C HIS A 132 8.44 0.33 -10.28
N ARG A 133 8.40 -0.77 -9.54
CA ARG A 133 7.55 -1.94 -9.87
C ARG A 133 6.07 -1.60 -9.81
N MET A 134 5.60 -0.88 -8.78
CA MET A 134 4.20 -0.48 -8.67
C MET A 134 3.79 0.48 -9.77
N ASN A 135 4.67 1.44 -10.12
CA ASN A 135 4.45 2.31 -11.27
C ASN A 135 4.26 1.51 -12.57
N SER A 136 5.10 0.49 -12.80
CA SER A 136 4.97 -0.40 -13.96
C SER A 136 3.64 -1.18 -13.95
N VAL A 137 3.21 -1.67 -12.79
CA VAL A 137 1.92 -2.38 -12.64
C VAL A 137 0.77 -1.46 -13.02
N ILE A 138 0.73 -0.24 -12.47
CA ILE A 138 -0.36 0.71 -12.72
C ILE A 138 -0.38 1.18 -14.18
N ALA A 139 0.79 1.51 -14.73
CA ALA A 139 0.91 2.00 -16.11
C ALA A 139 0.44 0.97 -17.15
N ASN A 140 0.54 -0.32 -16.84
CA ASN A 140 0.20 -1.40 -17.77
C ASN A 140 -1.01 -2.23 -17.28
N LEU A 141 -1.75 -1.77 -16.27
CA LEU A 141 -2.90 -2.50 -15.73
C LEU A 141 -3.96 -2.72 -16.81
N THR A 142 -4.37 -3.96 -17.00
CA THR A 142 -5.51 -4.29 -17.85
C THR A 142 -6.79 -4.19 -17.04
N VAL A 143 -7.71 -3.34 -17.48
CA VAL A 143 -9.00 -3.09 -16.79
C VAL A 143 -10.13 -3.72 -17.60
N MET A 144 -11.08 -4.40 -16.94
CA MET A 144 -12.24 -5.06 -17.55
C MET A 144 -13.55 -4.36 -17.14
N PRO A 145 -13.96 -3.26 -17.79
CA PRO A 145 -15.15 -2.49 -17.41
C PRO A 145 -16.45 -3.31 -17.48
N GLU A 146 -16.52 -4.27 -18.41
CA GLU A 146 -17.69 -5.14 -18.56
C GLU A 146 -17.89 -6.03 -17.32
N ASN A 147 -16.78 -6.57 -16.78
CA ASN A 147 -16.83 -7.36 -15.54
C ASN A 147 -17.20 -6.49 -14.34
N MET A 148 -16.68 -5.27 -14.27
CA MET A 148 -17.09 -4.29 -13.24
C MET A 148 -18.59 -4.05 -13.26
N MET A 149 -19.17 -3.81 -14.44
CA MET A 149 -20.61 -3.61 -14.58
C MET A 149 -21.41 -4.86 -14.24
N LYS A 150 -20.93 -6.03 -14.63
CA LYS A 150 -21.54 -7.32 -14.26
C LYS A 150 -21.56 -7.50 -12.75
N ASN A 151 -20.44 -7.27 -12.08
CA ASN A 151 -20.31 -7.43 -10.63
C ASN A 151 -21.14 -6.38 -9.87
N LEU A 152 -21.17 -5.14 -10.34
CA LEU A 152 -22.01 -4.09 -9.77
C LEU A 152 -23.50 -4.48 -9.78
N ASN A 153 -23.94 -5.14 -10.85
CA ASN A 153 -25.33 -5.56 -11.03
C ASN A 153 -25.65 -6.95 -10.44
N LEU A 154 -24.65 -7.63 -9.84
CA LEU A 154 -24.78 -8.99 -9.34
C LEU A 154 -25.93 -9.15 -8.33
N THR A 155 -26.17 -8.13 -7.52
CA THR A 155 -27.22 -8.11 -6.51
C THR A 155 -28.51 -7.42 -6.98
N GLY A 156 -28.76 -7.35 -8.29
CA GLY A 156 -30.02 -6.84 -8.82
C GLY A 156 -30.37 -5.41 -8.41
N GLY A 157 -29.37 -4.56 -8.24
CA GLY A 157 -29.57 -3.14 -7.91
C GLY A 157 -29.60 -2.82 -6.40
N LEU A 158 -29.33 -3.78 -5.51
CA LEU A 158 -29.26 -3.53 -4.06
C LEU A 158 -28.26 -2.43 -3.69
N VAL A 159 -27.23 -2.23 -4.49
CA VAL A 159 -26.22 -1.16 -4.33
C VAL A 159 -26.89 0.24 -4.28
N PHE A 160 -28.05 0.42 -4.91
CA PHE A 160 -28.79 1.68 -4.94
C PHE A 160 -29.81 1.83 -3.80
N SER A 161 -29.96 0.83 -2.94
CA SER A 161 -30.99 0.81 -1.87
C SER A 161 -30.91 2.04 -0.96
N GLN A 162 -29.69 2.48 -0.61
CA GLN A 162 -29.48 3.69 0.19
C GLN A 162 -29.99 4.95 -0.53
N ARG A 163 -29.75 5.06 -1.83
CA ARG A 163 -30.21 6.22 -2.61
C ARG A 163 -31.74 6.29 -2.62
N VAL A 164 -32.42 5.18 -2.86
CA VAL A 164 -33.87 5.09 -2.83
C VAL A 164 -34.39 5.40 -1.43
N LEU A 165 -33.75 4.90 -0.37
CA LEU A 165 -34.10 5.19 1.02
C LEU A 165 -34.10 6.70 1.33
N LEU A 166 -33.14 7.45 0.75
CA LEU A 166 -33.00 8.89 0.96
C LEU A 166 -34.01 9.70 0.14
N GLU A 167 -34.44 9.22 -1.02
CA GLU A 167 -35.40 9.90 -1.89
C GLU A 167 -36.86 9.73 -1.42
N LEU A 168 -37.21 8.60 -0.81
CA LEU A 168 -38.58 8.35 -0.33
C LEU A 168 -39.09 9.40 0.68
N PRO A 169 -38.35 9.86 1.67
CA PRO A 169 -38.78 10.94 2.55
C PRO A 169 -39.01 12.27 1.83
N LEU A 170 -38.24 12.57 0.80
CA LEU A 170 -38.45 13.76 -0.03
C LEU A 170 -39.74 13.69 -0.81
N ALA A 171 -40.25 12.48 -1.09
CA ALA A 171 -41.53 12.23 -1.71
C ALA A 171 -42.72 12.13 -0.70
N GLY A 172 -42.49 12.48 0.59
CA GLY A 172 -43.53 12.52 1.61
C GLY A 172 -43.71 11.22 2.41
N VAL A 173 -42.88 10.21 2.22
CA VAL A 173 -42.93 8.98 3.02
C VAL A 173 -42.13 9.17 4.34
N SER A 174 -42.69 8.69 5.47
CA SER A 174 -41.90 8.76 6.72
C SER A 174 -40.59 7.98 6.60
N ARG A 175 -39.55 8.43 7.30
CA ARG A 175 -38.24 7.75 7.29
C ARG A 175 -38.34 6.28 7.73
N GLU A 176 -39.19 6.00 8.70
CA GLU A 176 -39.43 4.66 9.21
C GLU A 176 -40.11 3.76 8.19
N ASP A 177 -41.12 4.29 7.51
CA ASP A 177 -41.80 3.56 6.44
C ASP A 177 -40.90 3.33 5.24
N ALA A 178 -40.15 4.35 4.85
CA ALA A 178 -39.13 4.23 3.79
C ALA A 178 -38.11 3.11 4.12
N TYR A 179 -37.62 3.05 5.35
CA TYR A 179 -36.72 1.99 5.79
C TYR A 179 -37.39 0.61 5.69
N ARG A 180 -38.59 0.46 6.21
CA ARG A 180 -39.36 -0.81 6.15
C ARG A 180 -39.65 -1.27 4.72
N ILE A 181 -39.98 -0.34 3.83
CA ILE A 181 -40.21 -0.65 2.42
C ILE A 181 -38.93 -1.15 1.76
N ILE A 182 -37.84 -0.42 1.90
CA ILE A 182 -36.54 -0.77 1.29
C ILE A 182 -36.05 -2.10 1.84
N GLN A 183 -36.01 -2.28 3.16
CA GLN A 183 -35.58 -3.52 3.80
C GLN A 183 -36.38 -4.72 3.30
N ARG A 184 -37.71 -4.65 3.31
CA ARG A 184 -38.58 -5.73 2.84
C ARG A 184 -38.31 -6.13 1.39
N ASN A 185 -38.06 -5.15 0.52
CA ASN A 185 -37.81 -5.43 -0.89
C ASN A 185 -36.34 -5.91 -1.10
N ALA A 186 -35.39 -5.32 -0.42
CA ALA A 186 -33.99 -5.74 -0.48
C ALA A 186 -33.80 -7.21 -0.05
N MET A 187 -34.50 -7.63 1.03
CA MET A 187 -34.45 -9.01 1.52
C MET A 187 -35.11 -10.04 0.60
N LYS A 188 -35.88 -9.61 -0.40
CA LYS A 188 -36.40 -10.53 -1.44
C LYS A 188 -35.41 -10.77 -2.57
N VAL A 189 -34.48 -9.84 -2.76
CA VAL A 189 -33.43 -9.91 -3.79
C VAL A 189 -32.17 -10.62 -3.23
N TRP A 190 -31.88 -10.41 -1.95
CA TRP A 190 -30.77 -11.06 -1.24
C TRP A 190 -31.00 -12.56 -1.06
#